data_7fc3b579aeda5997988b4f6191eecd2e
#
_entry.id   7fc3b579aeda5997988b4f6191eecd2e
#
_cell.length_a   1.000
_cell.length_b   1.000
_cell.length_c   1.000
_cell.angle_alpha   90.00
_cell.angle_beta   90.00
_cell.angle_gamma   90.00
#
_symmetry.space_group_name_H-M   'P 1'
#
loop_
_entity.id
_entity.type
_entity.pdbx_description
1 polymer ?
#
loop_
_entity_poly.entity_id
_entity_poly.type
_entity_poly.pdbx_seq_one_letter_code
_entity_poly.pdbx_strand_id
1 'polypeptide(L)'
;GNHYTVEDKLWKGGKVELTICSLTDTQGIILKATAENLPSDARLCWAFGACDDKVVKTEQNDAIPTDACHDNVFCTEGNAFTVYYGEVMRLRTVHGVMPDGPEPILCDAHQQNNPLALYRSGKKTDTPVIAALRTWQEGEPLYFCLYKQNAKADYNRFMLPALFDKEIKNNP
;
A
#
# COMPACT_ATOMS: atom_id res chain seq x y z
N GLY A 1 -0.56 -7.96 -16.26
CA GLY A 1 -0.90 -7.05 -15.18
C GLY A 1 -2.25 -6.38 -15.40
N ASN A 2 -2.78 -5.80 -14.36
CA ASN A 2 -4.03 -5.04 -14.42
C ASN A 2 -3.74 -3.55 -14.46
N HIS A 3 -4.46 -2.83 -15.31
CA HIS A 3 -4.33 -1.39 -15.48
C HIS A 3 -5.64 -0.69 -15.12
N TYR A 4 -5.55 0.38 -14.33
CA TYR A 4 -6.69 1.17 -13.87
C TYR A 4 -6.43 2.65 -14.12
N THR A 5 -7.45 3.36 -14.57
CA THR A 5 -7.42 4.82 -14.69
C THR A 5 -8.44 5.40 -13.71
N VAL A 6 -7.99 6.33 -12.89
CA VAL A 6 -8.82 7.03 -11.90
C VAL A 6 -8.91 8.49 -12.28
N GLU A 7 -10.12 9.00 -12.39
CA GLU A 7 -10.42 10.40 -12.70
C GLU A 7 -11.40 10.97 -11.67
N ASP A 8 -11.30 12.24 -11.39
CA ASP A 8 -12.24 12.95 -10.52
C ASP A 8 -12.56 14.31 -11.12
N LYS A 9 -13.81 14.73 -11.02
CA LYS A 9 -14.26 16.03 -11.55
C LYS A 9 -13.53 17.21 -10.95
N LEU A 10 -13.08 17.08 -9.69
CA LEU A 10 -12.33 18.12 -8.99
C LEU A 10 -10.92 18.32 -9.56
N TRP A 11 -10.40 17.35 -10.29
CA TRP A 11 -9.05 17.42 -10.87
C TRP A 11 -9.01 18.12 -12.22
N LYS A 12 -10.13 18.52 -12.77
CA LYS A 12 -10.23 19.27 -14.04
C LYS A 12 -9.40 18.67 -15.17
N GLY A 13 -9.63 17.39 -15.46
CA GLY A 13 -8.88 16.63 -16.46
C GLY A 13 -7.64 15.91 -15.94
N GLY A 14 -7.39 15.99 -14.65
CA GLY A 14 -6.35 15.19 -14.00
C GLY A 14 -6.73 13.72 -13.93
N LYS A 15 -5.72 12.85 -14.00
CA LYS A 15 -5.90 11.40 -13.87
C LYS A 15 -4.75 10.74 -13.15
N VAL A 16 -5.06 9.62 -12.54
CA VAL A 16 -4.08 8.70 -11.95
C VAL A 16 -4.19 7.37 -12.67
N GLU A 17 -3.05 6.84 -13.10
CA GLU A 17 -2.97 5.51 -13.70
C GLU A 17 -2.26 4.55 -12.76
N LEU A 18 -2.86 3.40 -12.54
CA LEU A 18 -2.35 2.34 -11.68
C LEU A 18 -2.13 1.08 -12.51
N THR A 19 -0.94 0.51 -12.41
CA THR A 19 -0.63 -0.79 -13.02
C THR A 19 -0.14 -1.74 -11.93
N ILE A 20 -0.80 -2.89 -11.80
CA ILE A 20 -0.51 -3.88 -10.78
C ILE A 20 -0.06 -5.17 -11.44
N CYS A 21 1.07 -5.70 -10.99
CA CYS A 21 1.62 -6.98 -11.43
C CYS A 21 1.84 -7.91 -10.25
N SER A 22 1.61 -9.20 -10.44
CA SER A 22 2.05 -10.21 -9.49
C SER A 22 3.56 -10.39 -9.55
N LEU A 23 4.18 -10.70 -8.41
CA LEU A 23 5.58 -11.09 -8.38
C LEU A 23 5.72 -12.55 -8.84
N THR A 24 6.80 -12.85 -9.57
CA THR A 24 7.05 -14.19 -10.10
C THR A 24 7.87 -15.07 -9.17
N ASP A 25 8.60 -14.49 -8.24
CA ASP A 25 9.53 -15.17 -7.35
C ASP A 25 9.00 -15.40 -5.93
N THR A 26 7.90 -14.77 -5.56
CA THR A 26 7.24 -14.94 -4.27
C THR A 26 5.76 -14.55 -4.37
N GLN A 27 5.00 -14.84 -3.33
CA GLN A 27 3.65 -14.28 -3.19
C GLN A 27 3.75 -12.79 -2.93
N GLY A 28 3.18 -11.98 -3.81
CA GLY A 28 3.21 -10.55 -3.67
C GLY A 28 2.77 -9.84 -4.94
N ILE A 29 2.72 -8.54 -4.82
CA ILE A 29 2.33 -7.63 -5.91
C ILE A 29 3.28 -6.44 -5.94
N ILE A 30 3.43 -5.87 -7.12
CA ILE A 30 4.04 -4.57 -7.30
C ILE A 30 3.08 -3.67 -8.09
N LEU A 31 2.94 -2.43 -7.63
CA LEU A 31 2.07 -1.43 -8.22
C LEU A 31 2.91 -0.22 -8.63
N LYS A 32 2.67 0.28 -9.83
CA LYS A 32 3.15 1.57 -10.31
C LYS A 32 1.99 2.53 -10.43
N ALA A 33 2.13 3.72 -9.86
CA ALA A 33 1.17 4.81 -9.97
C ALA A 33 1.81 6.00 -10.67
N THR A 34 1.11 6.56 -11.66
CA THR A 34 1.48 7.82 -12.32
C THR A 34 0.33 8.78 -12.30
N ALA A 35 0.61 10.07 -12.30
CA ALA A 35 -0.40 11.12 -12.28
C ALA A 35 -0.14 12.18 -13.33
N GLU A 36 -1.20 12.67 -13.95
CA GLU A 36 -1.17 13.76 -14.92
C GLU A 36 -2.20 14.83 -14.54
N ASN A 37 -1.83 16.09 -14.69
CA ASN A 37 -2.71 17.24 -14.51
C ASN A 37 -3.39 17.30 -13.13
N LEU A 38 -2.74 16.81 -12.08
CA LEU A 38 -3.23 16.97 -10.72
C LEU A 38 -3.03 18.42 -10.24
N PRO A 39 -3.85 18.87 -9.29
CA PRO A 39 -3.58 20.13 -8.60
C PRO A 39 -2.16 20.18 -8.00
N SER A 40 -1.54 21.34 -7.98
CA SER A 40 -0.15 21.49 -7.50
C SER A 40 0.03 21.15 -6.01
N ASP A 41 -1.05 21.18 -5.24
CA ASP A 41 -1.08 20.81 -3.82
C ASP A 41 -1.58 19.38 -3.58
N ALA A 42 -1.69 18.57 -4.63
CA ALA A 42 -2.11 17.18 -4.51
C ALA A 42 -1.15 16.38 -3.63
N ARG A 43 -1.73 15.58 -2.75
CA ARG A 43 -0.99 14.68 -1.87
C ARG A 43 -1.52 13.26 -2.02
N LEU A 44 -0.61 12.32 -1.89
CA LEU A 44 -0.95 10.90 -1.82
C LEU A 44 -1.02 10.49 -0.35
N CYS A 45 -2.13 9.89 0.02
CA CYS A 45 -2.25 9.15 1.27
C CYS A 45 -2.40 7.68 0.93
N TRP A 46 -1.53 6.85 1.46
CA TRP A 46 -1.70 5.41 1.39
C TRP A 46 -1.86 4.83 2.78
N ALA A 47 -2.59 3.74 2.88
CA ALA A 47 -2.77 3.01 4.12
C ALA A 47 -2.68 1.50 3.85
N PHE A 48 -2.20 0.76 4.83
CA PHE A 48 -2.14 -0.69 4.80
C PHE A 48 -2.62 -1.27 6.12
N GLY A 49 -3.55 -2.21 6.02
CA GLY A 49 -4.01 -3.03 7.13
C GLY A 49 -4.02 -4.48 6.73
N ALA A 50 -3.46 -5.36 7.57
CA ALA A 50 -3.48 -6.78 7.33
C ALA A 50 -4.85 -7.37 7.72
N CYS A 51 -5.27 -8.39 7.00
CA CYS A 51 -6.48 -9.15 7.31
C CYS A 51 -6.09 -10.55 7.78
N ASP A 52 -6.55 -10.92 8.98
CA ASP A 52 -6.34 -12.23 9.53
C ASP A 52 -7.30 -13.25 8.92
N ASP A 53 -6.86 -14.04 7.95
CA ASP A 53 -7.57 -15.19 7.31
C ASP A 53 -9.07 -14.98 7.01
N LYS A 54 -9.56 -13.79 7.16
CA LYS A 54 -10.97 -13.49 6.87
C LYS A 54 -11.14 -13.26 5.38
N VAL A 55 -12.10 -13.95 4.81
CA VAL A 55 -12.52 -13.68 3.45
C VAL A 55 -13.11 -12.28 3.40
N VAL A 56 -12.40 -11.37 2.75
CA VAL A 56 -12.91 -10.02 2.50
C VAL A 56 -14.00 -10.14 1.44
N LYS A 57 -15.26 -9.91 1.83
CA LYS A 57 -16.36 -9.83 0.90
C LYS A 57 -16.29 -8.50 0.15
N THR A 58 -15.71 -8.54 -1.04
CA THR A 58 -15.51 -7.35 -1.88
C THR A 58 -16.81 -6.74 -2.41
N GLU A 59 -17.91 -7.47 -2.34
CA GLU A 59 -19.19 -7.03 -2.90
C GLU A 59 -19.88 -5.92 -2.07
N GLN A 60 -19.45 -5.66 -0.87
CA GLN A 60 -20.17 -4.76 0.05
C GLN A 60 -19.38 -3.53 0.49
N ASN A 61 -18.05 -3.55 0.42
CA ASN A 61 -17.24 -2.44 0.92
C ASN A 61 -15.77 -2.60 0.53
N ASP A 62 -15.20 -1.61 -0.10
CA ASP A 62 -13.76 -1.55 -0.43
C ASP A 62 -12.90 -1.13 0.78
N ALA A 63 -13.50 -1.02 1.95
CA ALA A 63 -12.82 -0.62 3.16
C ALA A 63 -11.96 -1.74 3.75
N ILE A 64 -10.92 -1.36 4.46
CA ILE A 64 -10.14 -2.29 5.30
C ILE A 64 -11.07 -2.84 6.39
N PRO A 65 -11.22 -4.17 6.54
CA PRO A 65 -12.04 -4.74 7.59
C PRO A 65 -11.47 -4.40 8.97
N THR A 66 -12.14 -3.53 9.69
CA THR A 66 -11.64 -2.98 10.95
C THR A 66 -11.37 -4.07 11.97
N ASP A 67 -12.30 -5.02 12.12
CA ASP A 67 -12.15 -6.14 13.07
C ASP A 67 -10.98 -7.06 12.73
N ALA A 68 -10.56 -7.12 11.47
CA ALA A 68 -9.42 -7.92 11.06
C ALA A 68 -8.08 -7.24 11.35
N CYS A 69 -8.09 -5.99 11.79
CA CYS A 69 -6.89 -5.24 12.16
C CYS A 69 -6.52 -5.38 13.63
N HIS A 70 -7.33 -6.07 14.44
CA HIS A 70 -6.92 -6.43 15.80
C HIS A 70 -5.61 -7.24 15.75
N ASP A 71 -4.78 -7.07 16.72
CA ASP A 71 -3.53 -7.81 16.89
C ASP A 71 -2.47 -7.60 15.80
N ASN A 72 -2.66 -6.64 14.91
CA ASN A 72 -1.62 -6.25 13.98
C ASN A 72 -0.47 -5.57 14.71
N VAL A 73 0.76 -6.00 14.42
CA VAL A 73 1.98 -5.38 14.91
C VAL A 73 2.82 -4.95 13.73
N PHE A 74 3.10 -3.66 13.65
CA PHE A 74 3.90 -3.09 12.57
C PHE A 74 5.30 -2.73 13.07
N CYS A 75 6.31 -3.11 12.27
CA CYS A 75 7.68 -2.64 12.40
C CYS A 75 8.01 -1.84 11.15
N THR A 76 8.43 -0.58 11.32
CA THR A 76 8.77 0.30 10.20
C THR A 76 10.24 0.64 10.19
N GLU A 77 10.81 0.79 9.02
CA GLU A 77 12.17 1.25 8.78
C GLU A 77 12.16 2.10 7.51
N GLY A 78 12.15 3.42 7.69
CA GLY A 78 11.99 4.34 6.57
C GLY A 78 10.68 4.10 5.83
N ASN A 79 10.74 3.87 4.52
CA ASN A 79 9.60 3.57 3.66
C ASN A 79 9.26 2.07 3.58
N ALA A 80 9.94 1.24 4.37
CA ALA A 80 9.68 -0.20 4.44
C ALA A 80 8.98 -0.57 5.74
N PHE A 81 8.19 -1.63 5.71
CA PHE A 81 7.55 -2.16 6.89
C PHE A 81 7.42 -3.67 6.85
N THR A 82 7.26 -4.24 8.04
CA THR A 82 6.83 -5.61 8.24
C THR A 82 5.62 -5.60 9.15
N VAL A 83 4.57 -6.31 8.80
CA VAL A 83 3.43 -6.53 9.67
C VAL A 83 3.37 -7.99 10.09
N TYR A 84 3.15 -8.20 11.37
CA TYR A 84 2.82 -9.47 11.99
C TYR A 84 1.34 -9.46 12.31
N TYR A 85 0.60 -10.44 11.84
CA TYR A 85 -0.86 -10.41 11.96
C TYR A 85 -1.45 -11.78 12.28
N GLY A 86 -2.66 -11.75 12.83
CA GLY A 86 -3.40 -12.93 13.20
C GLY A 86 -3.01 -13.53 14.56
N GLU A 87 -3.73 -14.55 14.97
CA GLU A 87 -3.54 -15.22 16.27
C GLU A 87 -2.16 -15.87 16.40
N VAL A 88 -1.58 -16.28 15.27
CA VAL A 88 -0.27 -16.91 15.22
C VAL A 88 0.72 -15.96 14.57
N MET A 89 0.93 -14.81 15.20
CA MET A 89 1.74 -13.71 14.68
C MET A 89 3.13 -14.12 14.20
N ARG A 90 3.76 -15.10 14.83
CA ARG A 90 5.12 -15.53 14.46
C ARG A 90 5.21 -16.20 13.10
N LEU A 91 4.10 -16.69 12.56
CA LEU A 91 4.08 -17.45 11.31
C LEU A 91 3.49 -16.66 10.15
N ARG A 92 2.88 -15.51 10.43
CA ARG A 92 2.20 -14.69 9.42
C ARG A 92 2.81 -13.31 9.37
N THR A 93 3.50 -13.05 8.28
CA THR A 93 4.12 -11.75 8.02
C THR A 93 3.87 -11.32 6.60
N VAL A 94 3.73 -10.02 6.41
CA VAL A 94 3.77 -9.37 5.10
C VAL A 94 4.78 -8.24 5.18
N HIS A 95 5.58 -8.10 4.14
CA HIS A 95 6.54 -7.02 3.99
C HIS A 95 6.04 -6.02 2.96
N GLY A 96 6.35 -4.75 3.18
CA GLY A 96 6.04 -3.69 2.23
C GLY A 96 7.22 -2.78 1.99
N VAL A 97 7.36 -2.33 0.75
CA VAL A 97 8.24 -1.22 0.38
C VAL A 97 7.39 -0.21 -0.38
N MET A 98 7.33 0.99 0.17
CA MET A 98 6.44 2.05 -0.29
C MET A 98 7.26 3.17 -0.93
N PRO A 99 6.62 4.17 -1.55
CA PRO A 99 7.35 5.33 -2.08
C PRO A 99 8.17 6.04 -1.00
N ASP A 100 9.29 6.60 -1.38
CA ASP A 100 10.10 7.45 -0.51
C ASP A 100 9.28 8.60 0.06
N GLY A 101 9.60 9.01 1.28
CA GLY A 101 8.91 10.11 1.95
C GLY A 101 8.88 9.92 3.46
N PRO A 102 7.91 10.54 4.13
CA PRO A 102 7.76 10.36 5.56
C PRO A 102 7.58 8.90 5.95
N GLU A 103 8.18 8.51 7.07
CA GLU A 103 7.96 7.18 7.63
C GLU A 103 6.47 6.96 7.93
N PRO A 104 5.92 5.76 7.63
CA PRO A 104 4.55 5.46 7.96
C PRO A 104 4.29 5.55 9.47
N ILE A 105 3.09 5.96 9.83
CA ILE A 105 2.66 6.09 11.23
C ILE A 105 1.49 5.17 11.52
N LEU A 106 1.34 4.79 12.78
CA LEU A 106 0.18 4.05 13.26
C LEU A 106 -1.05 4.93 13.25
N CYS A 107 -2.12 4.37 12.70
CA CYS A 107 -3.43 5.00 12.58
C CYS A 107 -4.53 4.05 13.03
N ASP A 108 -5.72 4.59 13.23
CA ASP A 108 -6.90 3.83 13.63
C ASP A 108 -7.74 3.47 12.39
N ALA A 109 -7.92 2.18 12.14
CA ALA A 109 -8.72 1.69 11.02
C ALA A 109 -10.15 2.21 11.01
N HIS A 110 -10.73 2.57 12.17
CA HIS A 110 -12.06 3.14 12.25
C HIS A 110 -12.18 4.50 11.53
N GLN A 111 -11.08 5.22 11.34
CA GLN A 111 -11.06 6.55 10.72
C GLN A 111 -10.77 6.52 9.21
N GLN A 112 -10.85 5.37 8.57
CA GLN A 112 -10.41 5.19 7.19
C GLN A 112 -11.27 5.86 6.12
N ASN A 113 -12.47 6.33 6.46
CA ASN A 113 -13.37 6.96 5.49
C ASN A 113 -12.88 8.33 4.99
N ASN A 114 -11.93 8.94 5.69
CA ASN A 114 -11.33 10.20 5.31
C ASN A 114 -9.82 10.11 5.46
N PRO A 115 -9.03 10.35 4.39
CA PRO A 115 -7.58 10.19 4.44
C PRO A 115 -6.90 11.07 5.50
N LEU A 116 -7.32 12.31 5.67
CA LEU A 116 -6.72 13.18 6.68
C LEU A 116 -7.14 12.79 8.09
N ALA A 117 -8.38 12.38 8.30
CA ALA A 117 -8.84 11.87 9.59
C ALA A 117 -8.08 10.61 9.98
N LEU A 118 -7.88 9.69 9.03
CA LEU A 118 -7.07 8.49 9.25
C LEU A 118 -5.64 8.86 9.66
N TYR A 119 -4.98 9.68 8.89
CA TYR A 119 -3.59 10.09 9.14
C TYR A 119 -3.42 10.81 10.49
N ARG A 120 -4.47 11.51 10.96
CA ARG A 120 -4.48 12.24 12.23
C ARG A 120 -5.03 11.44 13.41
N SER A 121 -5.49 10.21 13.20
CA SER A 121 -6.21 9.43 14.22
C SER A 121 -5.35 8.99 15.41
N GLY A 122 -4.03 9.09 15.29
CA GLY A 122 -3.13 8.90 16.41
C GLY A 122 -2.79 7.44 16.70
N LYS A 123 -1.96 7.27 17.74
CA LYS A 123 -1.18 6.06 18.00
C LYS A 123 -1.88 5.02 18.88
N LYS A 124 -2.93 5.39 19.58
CA LYS A 124 -3.62 4.50 20.53
C LYS A 124 -4.88 3.95 19.89
N THR A 125 -4.77 2.74 19.38
CA THR A 125 -5.88 2.00 18.81
C THR A 125 -5.66 0.51 19.03
N ASP A 126 -6.76 -0.22 19.15
CA ASP A 126 -6.78 -1.68 19.16
C ASP A 126 -6.98 -2.28 17.76
N THR A 127 -7.16 -1.41 16.76
CA THR A 127 -7.29 -1.79 15.35
C THR A 127 -6.27 -1.03 14.49
N PRO A 128 -4.96 -1.29 14.69
CA PRO A 128 -3.92 -0.51 14.03
C PRO A 128 -3.79 -0.84 12.55
N VAL A 129 -3.67 0.22 11.77
CA VAL A 129 -3.16 0.21 10.40
C VAL A 129 -2.00 1.19 10.33
N ILE A 130 -1.24 1.17 9.25
CA ILE A 130 -0.24 2.20 8.99
C ILE A 130 -0.65 3.05 7.81
N ALA A 131 -0.25 4.31 7.84
CA ALA A 131 -0.49 5.23 6.74
C ALA A 131 0.68 6.21 6.60
N ALA A 132 0.84 6.72 5.40
CA ALA A 132 1.75 7.81 5.12
C ALA A 132 1.10 8.81 4.18
N LEU A 133 1.53 10.05 4.30
CA LEU A 133 1.05 11.17 3.49
C LEU A 133 2.26 11.87 2.90
N ARG A 134 2.26 12.05 1.57
CA ARG A 134 3.34 12.75 0.87
C ARG A 134 2.79 13.61 -0.25
N THR A 135 3.56 14.60 -0.66
CA THR A 135 3.29 15.34 -1.89
C THR A 135 3.50 14.43 -3.10
N TRP A 136 2.75 14.69 -4.17
CA TRP A 136 2.91 13.94 -5.41
C TRP A 136 3.13 14.93 -6.56
N GLN A 137 4.31 14.90 -7.14
CA GLN A 137 4.67 15.76 -8.25
C GLN A 137 4.26 15.13 -9.59
N GLU A 138 3.79 15.96 -10.50
CA GLU A 138 3.47 15.55 -11.85
C GLU A 138 4.68 14.89 -12.53
N GLY A 139 4.43 13.76 -13.21
CA GLY A 139 5.47 12.99 -13.89
C GLY A 139 6.32 12.11 -12.97
N GLU A 140 6.11 12.17 -11.64
CA GLU A 140 6.80 11.30 -10.69
C GLU A 140 6.08 9.94 -10.61
N PRO A 141 6.71 8.84 -11.07
CA PRO A 141 6.14 7.52 -10.86
C PRO A 141 6.35 7.08 -9.41
N LEU A 142 5.32 6.54 -8.79
CA LEU A 142 5.39 5.98 -7.45
C LEU A 142 5.21 4.47 -7.52
N TYR A 143 5.98 3.75 -6.71
CA TYR A 143 5.97 2.29 -6.68
C TYR A 143 5.65 1.79 -5.28
N PHE A 144 4.83 0.73 -5.22
CA PHE A 144 4.42 0.05 -3.99
C PHE A 144 4.64 -1.43 -4.19
N CYS A 145 5.27 -2.09 -3.23
CA CYS A 145 5.49 -3.52 -3.28
C CYS A 145 5.06 -4.16 -1.96
N LEU A 146 4.24 -5.19 -2.06
CA LEU A 146 3.87 -6.06 -0.94
C LEU A 146 4.32 -7.47 -1.25
N TYR A 147 4.99 -8.13 -0.32
CA TYR A 147 5.50 -9.47 -0.58
C TYR A 147 5.63 -10.31 0.67
N LYS A 148 5.63 -11.61 0.49
CA LYS A 148 6.03 -12.58 1.50
C LYS A 148 7.48 -12.98 1.30
N GLN A 149 8.20 -13.17 2.39
CA GLN A 149 9.58 -13.59 2.34
C GLN A 149 9.70 -14.98 1.69
N ASN A 150 10.64 -15.12 0.77
CA ASN A 150 11.01 -16.37 0.16
C ASN A 150 12.54 -16.43 0.07
N ALA A 151 13.15 -17.45 0.68
CA ALA A 151 14.60 -17.61 0.70
C ALA A 151 15.24 -17.76 -0.69
N LYS A 152 14.47 -18.14 -1.70
CA LYS A 152 14.92 -18.30 -3.08
C LYS A 152 14.61 -17.07 -3.94
N ALA A 153 13.97 -16.04 -3.38
CA ALA A 153 13.59 -14.86 -4.13
C ALA A 153 14.78 -13.95 -4.38
N ASP A 154 14.68 -13.20 -5.46
CA ASP A 154 15.57 -12.05 -5.70
C ASP A 154 15.27 -10.96 -4.68
N TYR A 155 16.29 -10.60 -3.89
CA TYR A 155 16.13 -9.63 -2.80
C TYR A 155 16.17 -8.16 -3.23
N ASN A 156 16.11 -7.89 -4.50
CA ASN A 156 16.13 -6.53 -5.04
C ASN A 156 14.80 -5.78 -4.85
N ARG A 157 14.11 -5.99 -3.70
CA ARG A 157 12.82 -5.38 -3.40
C ARG A 157 12.88 -3.87 -3.25
N PHE A 158 14.04 -3.32 -2.92
CA PHE A 158 14.22 -1.86 -2.79
C PHE A 158 14.44 -1.16 -4.13
N MET A 159 14.75 -1.90 -5.19
CA MET A 159 14.91 -1.39 -6.55
C MET A 159 13.59 -1.50 -7.33
N LEU A 160 12.55 -0.86 -6.82
CA LEU A 160 11.19 -1.02 -7.31
C LEU A 160 10.99 -0.68 -8.81
N PRO A 161 11.60 0.38 -9.39
CA PRO A 161 11.46 0.61 -10.82
C PRO A 161 11.95 -0.56 -11.68
N ALA A 162 13.13 -1.10 -11.38
CA ALA A 162 13.69 -2.24 -12.10
C ALA A 162 12.88 -3.52 -11.88
N LEU A 163 12.41 -3.74 -10.66
CA LEU A 163 11.54 -4.87 -10.34
C LEU A 163 10.21 -4.80 -11.11
N PHE A 164 9.59 -3.63 -11.17
CA PHE A 164 8.37 -3.42 -11.94
C PHE A 164 8.59 -3.73 -13.42
N ASP A 165 9.65 -3.20 -14.02
CA ASP A 165 9.95 -3.42 -15.43
C ASP A 165 10.19 -4.91 -15.74
N LYS A 166 10.81 -5.65 -14.84
CA LYS A 166 10.97 -7.09 -14.94
C LYS A 166 9.62 -7.82 -14.88
N GLU A 167 8.79 -7.49 -13.90
CA GLU A 167 7.52 -8.18 -13.69
C GLU A 167 6.47 -7.86 -14.77
N ILE A 168 6.45 -6.65 -15.30
CA ILE A 168 5.53 -6.32 -16.39
C ILE A 168 5.85 -7.08 -17.69
N LYS A 169 7.10 -7.41 -17.94
CA LYS A 169 7.51 -8.27 -19.07
C LYS A 169 7.10 -9.71 -18.86
N ASN A 170 7.12 -10.19 -17.63
CA ASN A 170 6.78 -11.57 -17.29
C ASN A 170 5.26 -11.77 -17.15
N ASN A 171 4.50 -10.71 -16.92
CA ASN A 171 3.04 -10.72 -16.73
C ASN A 171 2.39 -9.60 -17.57
N PRO A 172 2.46 -9.71 -18.91
CA PRO A 172 1.93 -8.68 -19.78
C PRO A 172 0.40 -8.49 -19.67
#